data_3ac929cd7e4aae3fff62c02ad3a960bd
#
_entry.id   3ac929cd7e4aae3fff62c02ad3a960bd
#
_cell.length_a   1.000
_cell.length_b   1.000
_cell.length_c   1.000
_cell.angle_alpha   90.00
_cell.angle_beta   90.00
_cell.angle_gamma   90.00
#
_symmetry.space_group_name_H-M   'P 1'
#
loop_
_entity.id
_entity.type
_entity.pdbx_description
1 polymer ?
#
loop_
_entity_poly.entity_id
_entity_poly.type
_entity_poly.pdbx_seq_one_letter_code
_entity_poly.pdbx_strand_id
1 'polypeptide(L)'
;MSRVTRVILIDLLVERSEFGHGGNQEVIQPIAERSAVEVLLVTPQMQSEEAGLRAQEQGLVGISENDVPNWDYEYPFWEECRMEMHGNEVVFRRIAMPLHGDDEMTRDWVRSIGPDAVVCSGSRRNVTMWEEWMSGGGSLMRCSSRMGIPTLGICFGHQLLCHSLGASVERAE
;
A
#
# COMPACT_ATOMS: atom_id res chain seq x y z
N MET A 1 20.58 -19.07 6.25
CA MET A 1 19.48 -18.52 5.41
C MET A 1 19.43 -17.03 5.66
N SER A 2 19.58 -16.21 4.63
CA SER A 2 19.41 -14.76 4.77
C SER A 2 17.95 -14.47 5.16
N ARG A 3 17.76 -13.59 6.13
CA ARG A 3 16.41 -13.15 6.55
C ARG A 3 15.73 -12.44 5.37
N VAL A 4 14.49 -12.80 5.07
CA VAL A 4 13.65 -12.08 4.11
C VAL A 4 13.02 -10.89 4.85
N THR A 5 13.18 -9.68 4.32
CA THR A 5 12.53 -8.49 4.86
C THR A 5 11.11 -8.40 4.29
N ARG A 6 10.10 -8.30 5.17
CA ARG A 6 8.70 -8.18 4.77
C ARG A 6 8.23 -6.74 4.87
N VAL A 7 7.71 -6.19 3.79
CA VAL A 7 7.25 -4.82 3.71
C VAL A 7 5.79 -4.78 3.30
N ILE A 8 4.95 -4.04 4.03
CA ILE A 8 3.63 -3.64 3.51
C ILE A 8 3.82 -2.34 2.75
N LEU A 9 3.44 -2.31 1.48
CA LEU A 9 3.43 -1.12 0.65
C LEU A 9 2.00 -0.74 0.30
N ILE A 10 1.54 0.40 0.84
CA ILE A 10 0.26 1.00 0.43
C ILE A 10 0.50 1.65 -0.93
N ASP A 11 0.05 0.94 -1.97
CA ASP A 11 0.24 1.30 -3.36
C ASP A 11 -0.90 2.20 -3.84
N LEU A 12 -0.63 3.49 -3.90
CA LEU A 12 -1.54 4.52 -4.41
C LEU A 12 -1.16 5.01 -5.81
N LEU A 13 -0.10 4.44 -6.39
CA LEU A 13 0.38 4.78 -7.72
C LEU A 13 -0.48 4.17 -8.83
N VAL A 14 -1.42 3.32 -8.50
CA VAL A 14 -2.40 2.74 -9.43
C VAL A 14 -3.17 3.79 -10.22
N GLU A 15 -3.31 5.01 -9.70
CA GLU A 15 -3.92 6.14 -10.39
C GLU A 15 -2.95 6.91 -11.29
N ARG A 16 -1.70 6.49 -11.34
CA ARG A 16 -0.62 7.16 -12.05
C ARG A 16 0.08 6.17 -12.97
N SER A 17 -0.59 5.87 -14.07
CA SER A 17 -0.09 4.93 -15.08
C SER A 17 1.32 5.26 -15.57
N GLU A 18 1.69 6.55 -15.57
CA GLU A 18 3.02 7.00 -15.95
C GLU A 18 4.15 6.47 -15.06
N PHE A 19 3.84 6.12 -13.81
CA PHE A 19 4.81 5.50 -12.90
C PHE A 19 4.69 3.98 -12.88
N GLY A 20 3.49 3.47 -13.09
CA GLY A 20 3.20 2.05 -13.08
C GLY A 20 3.82 1.31 -11.89
N HIS A 21 4.18 0.07 -12.10
CA HIS A 21 4.88 -0.73 -11.10
C HIS A 21 6.33 -0.28 -10.85
N GLY A 22 6.93 0.47 -11.78
CA GLY A 22 8.28 1.02 -11.62
C GLY A 22 8.42 1.89 -10.38
N GLY A 23 7.42 2.69 -10.04
CA GLY A 23 7.42 3.49 -8.82
C GLY A 23 7.48 2.64 -7.55
N ASN A 24 6.81 1.49 -7.52
CA ASN A 24 6.88 0.54 -6.40
C ASN A 24 8.27 -0.08 -6.30
N GLN A 25 8.89 -0.41 -7.44
CA GLN A 25 10.25 -0.95 -7.48
C GLN A 25 11.27 0.05 -6.92
N GLU A 26 11.19 1.32 -7.32
CA GLU A 26 12.07 2.38 -6.81
C GLU A 26 11.99 2.54 -5.28
N VAL A 27 10.78 2.43 -4.71
CA VAL A 27 10.58 2.50 -3.25
C VAL A 27 11.24 1.32 -2.53
N ILE A 28 11.26 0.14 -3.14
CA ILE A 28 11.76 -1.10 -2.54
C ILE A 28 13.26 -1.29 -2.77
N GLN A 29 13.82 -0.69 -3.80
CA GLN A 29 15.22 -0.84 -4.20
C GLN A 29 16.22 -0.69 -3.04
N PRO A 30 16.15 0.35 -2.17
CA PRO A 30 17.10 0.51 -1.06
C PRO A 30 17.04 -0.63 -0.03
N ILE A 31 15.90 -1.31 0.10
CA ILE A 31 15.75 -2.45 0.98
C ILE A 31 16.33 -3.70 0.31
N ALA A 32 16.06 -3.85 -0.98
CA ALA A 32 16.55 -4.98 -1.78
C ALA A 32 18.07 -5.00 -1.94
N GLU A 33 18.76 -3.88 -1.78
CA GLU A 33 20.23 -3.83 -1.71
C GLU A 33 20.80 -4.65 -0.54
N ARG A 34 19.98 -4.89 0.50
CA ARG A 34 20.46 -5.47 1.79
C ARG A 34 19.96 -6.87 2.03
N SER A 35 18.83 -7.26 1.45
CA SER A 35 18.18 -8.54 1.71
C SER A 35 17.20 -8.91 0.62
N ALA A 36 16.81 -10.17 0.54
CA ALA A 36 15.60 -10.57 -0.16
C ALA A 36 14.37 -9.88 0.48
N VAL A 37 13.36 -9.53 -0.33
CA VAL A 37 12.20 -8.75 0.12
C VAL A 37 10.91 -9.42 -0.32
N GLU A 38 9.98 -9.57 0.62
CA GLU A 38 8.58 -9.86 0.34
C GLU A 38 7.79 -8.55 0.49
N VAL A 39 7.20 -8.07 -0.59
CA VAL A 39 6.40 -6.84 -0.63
C VAL A 39 4.93 -7.20 -0.72
N LEU A 40 4.17 -6.85 0.31
CA LEU A 40 2.72 -7.02 0.34
C LEU A 40 2.07 -5.70 -0.09
N LEU A 41 1.61 -5.66 -1.34
CA LEU A 41 0.93 -4.50 -1.91
C LEU A 41 -0.52 -4.46 -1.42
N VAL A 42 -0.94 -3.33 -0.88
CA VAL A 42 -2.33 -3.04 -0.52
C VAL A 42 -2.79 -1.76 -1.22
N THR A 43 -4.02 -1.76 -1.71
CA THR A 43 -4.56 -0.66 -2.53
C THR A 43 -5.93 -0.27 -1.97
N PRO A 44 -5.98 0.49 -0.86
CA PRO A 44 -7.24 0.76 -0.14
C PRO A 44 -8.28 1.50 -0.99
N GLN A 45 -7.88 2.39 -1.89
CA GLN A 45 -8.80 3.13 -2.74
C GLN A 45 -9.58 2.25 -3.74
N MET A 46 -9.19 0.99 -3.87
CA MET A 46 -9.79 0.04 -4.81
C MET A 46 -10.49 -1.11 -4.10
N GLN A 47 -10.50 -1.09 -2.79
CA GLN A 47 -11.13 -2.10 -1.96
C GLN A 47 -12.45 -1.56 -1.43
N SER A 48 -13.51 -1.60 -2.22
CA SER A 48 -14.88 -1.62 -1.69
C SER A 48 -15.32 -3.08 -1.53
N GLU A 49 -16.35 -3.33 -0.70
CA GLU A 49 -16.92 -4.67 -0.55
C GLU A 49 -17.38 -5.23 -1.90
N GLU A 50 -18.02 -4.38 -2.71
CA GLU A 50 -18.46 -4.71 -4.06
C GLU A 50 -17.29 -4.94 -5.01
N ALA A 51 -16.24 -4.14 -4.91
CA ALA A 51 -15.02 -4.27 -5.66
C ALA A 51 -14.27 -5.57 -5.34
N GLY A 52 -14.21 -5.93 -4.07
CA GLY A 52 -13.59 -7.18 -3.61
C GLY A 52 -14.29 -8.41 -4.18
N LEU A 53 -15.63 -8.40 -4.24
CA LEU A 53 -16.40 -9.50 -4.84
C LEU A 53 -16.15 -9.62 -6.34
N ARG A 54 -16.17 -8.52 -7.09
CA ARG A 54 -15.88 -8.53 -8.54
C ARG A 54 -14.45 -8.93 -8.84
N ALA A 55 -13.51 -8.47 -8.04
CA ALA A 55 -12.10 -8.84 -8.18
C ALA A 55 -11.87 -10.33 -7.93
N GLN A 56 -12.57 -10.93 -6.96
CA GLN A 56 -12.54 -12.36 -6.73
C GLN A 56 -13.11 -13.14 -7.92
N GLU A 57 -14.23 -12.68 -8.47
CA GLU A 57 -14.86 -13.31 -9.64
C GLU A 57 -13.96 -13.25 -10.88
N GLN A 58 -13.14 -12.22 -11.00
CA GLN A 58 -12.18 -12.03 -12.11
C GLN A 58 -10.79 -12.59 -11.82
N GLY A 59 -10.56 -13.17 -10.63
CA GLY A 59 -9.24 -13.60 -10.19
C GLY A 59 -8.30 -12.45 -9.80
N LEU A 60 -8.85 -11.24 -9.59
CA LEU A 60 -8.14 -10.02 -9.20
C LEU A 60 -8.44 -9.73 -7.73
N VAL A 61 -7.52 -9.95 -6.83
CA VAL A 61 -7.74 -9.72 -5.42
C VAL A 61 -7.64 -8.23 -5.06
N GLY A 62 -8.75 -7.66 -4.59
CA GLY A 62 -8.78 -6.31 -4.01
C GLY A 62 -8.80 -5.16 -5.01
N ILE A 63 -9.27 -5.38 -6.24
CA ILE A 63 -9.28 -4.37 -7.30
C ILE A 63 -10.61 -4.35 -8.03
N SER A 64 -11.22 -3.18 -8.20
CA SER A 64 -12.43 -2.97 -8.98
C SER A 64 -12.15 -2.15 -10.23
N GLU A 65 -12.67 -2.60 -11.36
CA GLU A 65 -12.65 -1.85 -12.62
C GLU A 65 -13.40 -0.51 -12.54
N ASN A 66 -14.34 -0.38 -11.59
CA ASN A 66 -15.17 0.82 -11.47
C ASN A 66 -14.51 1.95 -10.66
N ASP A 67 -13.52 1.63 -9.84
CA ASP A 67 -12.91 2.60 -8.93
C ASP A 67 -11.70 3.31 -9.53
N VAL A 68 -11.22 2.84 -10.68
CA VAL A 68 -10.12 3.47 -11.42
C VAL A 68 -10.56 3.71 -12.88
N PRO A 69 -11.20 4.84 -13.14
CA PRO A 69 -11.43 5.24 -14.52
C PRO A 69 -10.08 5.39 -15.23
N ASN A 70 -9.93 4.76 -16.36
CA ASN A 70 -8.72 4.73 -17.18
C ASN A 70 -7.57 3.88 -16.61
N TRP A 71 -7.87 2.66 -16.20
CA TRP A 71 -6.81 1.66 -16.02
C TRP A 71 -5.93 1.61 -17.26
N ASP A 72 -4.67 1.86 -17.03
CA ASP A 72 -3.67 1.47 -17.98
C ASP A 72 -3.51 -0.06 -17.87
N TYR A 73 -3.82 -0.77 -18.95
CA TYR A 73 -3.66 -2.21 -19.03
C TYR A 73 -2.19 -2.66 -18.81
N GLU A 74 -1.26 -1.73 -18.85
CA GLU A 74 0.13 -1.98 -18.50
C GLU A 74 0.38 -2.01 -16.99
N TYR A 75 -0.55 -1.53 -16.15
CA TYR A 75 -0.41 -1.67 -14.70
C TYR A 75 -0.67 -3.14 -14.32
N PRO A 76 0.32 -3.83 -13.71
CA PRO A 76 0.22 -5.27 -13.53
C PRO A 76 -0.81 -5.64 -12.46
N PHE A 77 -1.88 -6.30 -12.89
CA PHE A 77 -2.89 -6.94 -12.03
C PHE A 77 -2.53 -8.38 -11.71
N TRP A 78 -1.32 -8.64 -11.35
CA TRP A 78 -0.87 -9.96 -10.96
C TRP A 78 -1.03 -10.17 -9.46
N GLU A 79 -1.33 -11.39 -9.04
CA GLU A 79 -1.33 -11.77 -7.64
C GLU A 79 0.09 -11.77 -7.07
N GLU A 80 1.06 -12.23 -7.87
CA GLU A 80 2.45 -12.31 -7.49
C GLU A 80 3.36 -11.97 -8.68
N CYS A 81 4.35 -11.14 -8.43
CA CYS A 81 5.43 -10.83 -9.36
C CYS A 81 6.77 -11.07 -8.68
N ARG A 82 7.66 -11.83 -9.32
CA ARG A 82 9.01 -12.10 -8.84
C ARG A 82 10.03 -11.47 -9.74
N MET A 83 11.04 -10.87 -9.14
CA MET A 83 12.17 -10.29 -9.85
C MET A 83 13.44 -10.37 -9.01
N GLU A 84 14.57 -10.04 -9.61
CA GLU A 84 15.83 -9.89 -8.93
C GLU A 84 16.22 -8.40 -8.90
N MET A 85 16.60 -7.91 -7.73
CA MET A 85 17.16 -6.57 -7.53
C MET A 85 18.45 -6.68 -6.73
N HIS A 86 19.55 -6.17 -7.25
CA HIS A 86 20.87 -6.19 -6.59
C HIS A 86 21.31 -7.58 -6.15
N GLY A 87 20.95 -8.63 -6.91
CA GLY A 87 21.28 -10.03 -6.58
C GLY A 87 20.39 -10.65 -5.50
N ASN A 88 19.36 -9.94 -5.03
CA ASN A 88 18.38 -10.44 -4.08
C ASN A 88 17.02 -10.68 -4.74
N GLU A 89 16.32 -11.75 -4.33
CA GLU A 89 14.95 -12.00 -4.77
C GLU A 89 14.00 -10.97 -4.15
N VAL A 90 13.13 -10.38 -4.98
CA VAL A 90 12.04 -9.50 -4.57
C VAL A 90 10.73 -10.06 -5.07
N VAL A 91 9.81 -10.31 -4.16
CA VAL A 91 8.48 -10.84 -4.47
C VAL A 91 7.44 -9.79 -4.11
N PHE A 92 6.70 -9.31 -5.10
CA PHE A 92 5.53 -8.47 -4.89
C PHE A 92 4.28 -9.33 -4.92
N ARG A 93 3.45 -9.20 -3.91
CA ARG A 93 2.17 -9.89 -3.81
C ARG A 93 1.08 -8.90 -3.42
N ARG A 94 -0.02 -8.89 -4.17
CA ARG A 94 -1.16 -8.03 -3.85
C ARG A 94 -2.07 -8.73 -2.86
N ILE A 95 -2.43 -8.04 -1.77
CA ILE A 95 -3.29 -8.57 -0.71
C ILE A 95 -4.37 -7.56 -0.32
N ALA A 96 -5.47 -8.08 0.23
CA ALA A 96 -6.50 -7.25 0.84
C ALA A 96 -6.09 -6.77 2.24
N MET A 97 -6.55 -5.58 2.63
CA MET A 97 -6.39 -5.02 3.96
C MET A 97 -7.75 -4.69 4.60
N PRO A 98 -7.82 -4.51 5.93
CA PRO A 98 -9.04 -4.01 6.57
C PRO A 98 -9.42 -2.61 6.08
N LEU A 99 -10.70 -2.39 5.72
CA LEU A 99 -11.17 -1.19 5.02
C LEU A 99 -11.67 -0.07 5.94
N HIS A 100 -12.18 -0.42 7.11
CA HIS A 100 -13.06 0.46 7.86
C HIS A 100 -12.39 1.38 8.89
N GLY A 101 -11.07 1.49 8.88
CA GLY A 101 -10.37 2.35 9.85
C GLY A 101 -10.47 1.89 11.31
N ASP A 102 -10.94 0.66 11.56
CA ASP A 102 -10.96 0.03 12.87
C ASP A 102 -9.53 -0.31 13.30
N ASP A 103 -9.05 0.38 14.34
CA ASP A 103 -7.68 0.22 14.82
C ASP A 103 -7.43 -1.15 15.47
N GLU A 104 -8.42 -1.80 16.04
CA GLU A 104 -8.26 -3.11 16.66
C GLU A 104 -8.09 -4.18 15.58
N MET A 105 -8.99 -4.22 14.61
CA MET A 105 -8.92 -5.12 13.46
C MET A 105 -7.63 -4.90 12.66
N THR A 106 -7.25 -3.65 12.44
CA THR A 106 -6.02 -3.31 11.73
C THR A 106 -4.77 -3.79 12.48
N ARG A 107 -4.70 -3.60 13.80
CA ARG A 107 -3.57 -4.09 14.60
C ARG A 107 -3.45 -5.61 14.56
N ASP A 108 -4.56 -6.32 14.67
CA ASP A 108 -4.55 -7.78 14.63
C ASP A 108 -4.14 -8.30 13.25
N TRP A 109 -4.59 -7.65 12.20
CA TRP A 109 -4.17 -7.95 10.83
C TRP A 109 -2.66 -7.69 10.64
N VAL A 110 -2.15 -6.53 11.07
CA VAL A 110 -0.71 -6.22 11.02
C VAL A 110 0.13 -7.22 11.81
N ARG A 111 -0.34 -7.64 13.00
CA ARG A 111 0.34 -8.68 13.78
C ARG A 111 0.38 -10.02 13.06
N SER A 112 -0.71 -10.40 12.40
CA SER A 112 -0.79 -11.66 11.65
C SER A 112 0.19 -11.70 10.47
N ILE A 113 0.47 -10.56 9.86
CA ILE A 113 1.43 -10.40 8.77
C ILE A 113 2.85 -10.33 9.30
N GLY A 114 3.09 -9.61 10.39
CA GLY A 114 4.40 -9.38 10.98
C GLY A 114 5.37 -8.65 10.04
N PRO A 115 5.03 -7.46 9.52
CA PRO A 115 5.91 -6.72 8.63
C PRO A 115 7.12 -6.13 9.39
N ASP A 116 8.25 -6.02 8.69
CA ASP A 116 9.43 -5.31 9.18
C ASP A 116 9.33 -3.79 8.92
N ALA A 117 8.53 -3.37 7.94
CA ALA A 117 8.28 -1.97 7.64
C ALA A 117 6.92 -1.78 6.93
N VAL A 118 6.39 -0.57 7.02
CA VAL A 118 5.21 -0.13 6.28
C VAL A 118 5.54 1.14 5.51
N VAL A 119 5.24 1.16 4.22
CA VAL A 119 5.45 2.32 3.34
C VAL A 119 4.14 2.70 2.68
N CYS A 120 3.85 3.99 2.61
CA CYS A 120 2.73 4.53 1.84
C CYS A 120 3.26 5.40 0.71
N SER A 121 2.93 5.05 -0.52
CA SER A 121 3.36 5.76 -1.72
C SER A 121 2.65 7.12 -1.88
N GLY A 122 3.07 7.87 -2.89
CA GLY A 122 2.38 9.09 -3.32
C GLY A 122 1.07 8.80 -4.03
N SER A 123 0.20 9.83 -4.13
CA SER A 123 -1.06 9.80 -4.86
C SER A 123 -1.32 11.17 -5.48
N ARG A 124 -2.26 11.24 -6.43
CA ARG A 124 -2.84 12.50 -6.90
C ARG A 124 -3.81 13.13 -5.91
N ARG A 125 -4.22 12.36 -4.90
CA ARG A 125 -5.20 12.79 -3.89
C ARG A 125 -4.56 13.72 -2.87
N ASN A 126 -5.42 14.39 -2.11
CA ASN A 126 -5.03 15.26 -1.02
C ASN A 126 -5.87 14.92 0.21
N VAL A 127 -5.24 14.79 1.37
CA VAL A 127 -5.91 14.46 2.64
C VAL A 127 -6.97 15.49 3.03
N THR A 128 -6.85 16.74 2.59
CA THR A 128 -7.88 17.78 2.82
C THR A 128 -9.17 17.53 2.03
N MET A 129 -9.14 16.64 1.03
CA MET A 129 -10.31 16.18 0.28
C MET A 129 -10.56 14.71 0.66
N TRP A 130 -10.99 14.48 1.90
CA TRP A 130 -11.11 13.16 2.50
C TRP A 130 -12.03 12.24 1.72
N GLU A 131 -11.57 11.03 1.47
CA GLU A 131 -12.30 9.92 0.87
C GLU A 131 -12.34 8.73 1.84
N GLU A 132 -13.38 7.91 1.77
CA GLU A 132 -13.64 6.83 2.72
C GLU A 132 -12.47 5.83 2.84
N TRP A 133 -11.85 5.45 1.72
CA TRP A 133 -10.71 4.54 1.70
C TRP A 133 -9.51 5.05 2.51
N MET A 134 -9.40 6.37 2.72
CA MET A 134 -8.32 6.97 3.52
C MET A 134 -8.41 6.55 4.98
N SER A 135 -9.59 6.17 5.48
CA SER A 135 -9.76 5.66 6.85
C SER A 135 -8.97 4.38 7.07
N GLY A 136 -9.06 3.42 6.16
CA GLY A 136 -8.32 2.16 6.25
C GLY A 136 -6.80 2.37 6.12
N GLY A 137 -6.37 3.15 5.12
CA GLY A 137 -4.96 3.50 4.95
C GLY A 137 -4.39 4.27 6.16
N GLY A 138 -5.15 5.23 6.69
CA GLY A 138 -4.78 5.99 7.89
C GLY A 138 -4.69 5.13 9.14
N SER A 139 -5.62 4.19 9.32
CA SER A 139 -5.57 3.21 10.42
C SER A 139 -4.32 2.34 10.33
N LEU A 140 -3.99 1.84 9.14
CA LEU A 140 -2.78 1.04 8.91
C LEU A 140 -1.51 1.83 9.27
N MET A 141 -1.37 3.07 8.78
CA MET A 141 -0.22 3.92 9.05
C MET A 141 -0.10 4.23 10.55
N ARG A 142 -1.21 4.62 11.18
CA ARG A 142 -1.28 4.94 12.62
C ARG A 142 -0.97 3.73 13.50
N CYS A 143 -1.58 2.59 13.23
CA CYS A 143 -1.38 1.37 14.01
C CYS A 143 0.06 0.87 13.87
N SER A 144 0.61 0.81 12.68
CA SER A 144 1.99 0.39 12.44
C SER A 144 2.98 1.28 13.19
N SER A 145 2.83 2.60 13.08
CA SER A 145 3.67 3.57 13.80
C SER A 145 3.59 3.37 15.33
N ARG A 146 2.38 3.21 15.88
CA ARG A 146 2.18 3.00 17.33
C ARG A 146 2.68 1.65 17.84
N MET A 147 2.76 0.66 16.97
CA MET A 147 3.36 -0.64 17.26
C MET A 147 4.88 -0.64 17.17
N GLY A 148 5.50 0.49 16.84
CA GLY A 148 6.95 0.63 16.70
C GLY A 148 7.48 0.02 15.39
N ILE A 149 6.64 -0.26 14.42
CA ILE A 149 7.05 -0.72 13.10
C ILE A 149 7.53 0.52 12.31
N PRO A 150 8.73 0.49 11.71
CA PRO A 150 9.20 1.55 10.82
C PRO A 150 8.16 1.88 9.76
N THR A 151 7.70 3.15 9.74
CA THR A 151 6.60 3.60 8.90
C THR A 151 7.04 4.83 8.11
N LEU A 152 6.95 4.76 6.79
CA LEU A 152 7.33 5.83 5.86
C LEU A 152 6.14 6.27 5.01
N GLY A 153 5.89 7.57 4.97
CA GLY A 153 4.95 8.18 4.02
C GLY A 153 5.66 9.02 2.97
N ILE A 154 5.32 8.86 1.71
CA ILE A 154 5.89 9.60 0.57
C ILE A 154 4.80 10.52 -0.01
N CYS A 155 5.03 11.82 -0.07
CA CYS A 155 4.09 12.80 -0.60
C CYS A 155 2.71 12.68 0.08
N PHE A 156 1.68 12.18 -0.61
CA PHE A 156 0.36 11.91 -0.01
C PHE A 156 0.47 10.98 1.21
N GLY A 157 1.29 9.93 1.14
CA GLY A 157 1.52 9.04 2.28
C GLY A 157 2.05 9.76 3.52
N HIS A 158 2.87 10.80 3.34
CA HIS A 158 3.29 11.66 4.44
C HIS A 158 2.11 12.45 5.03
N GLN A 159 1.26 13.03 4.19
CA GLN A 159 0.06 13.74 4.63
C GLN A 159 -0.87 12.80 5.41
N LEU A 160 -1.09 11.59 4.89
CA LEU A 160 -1.96 10.59 5.51
C LEU A 160 -1.41 10.14 6.87
N LEU A 161 -0.10 9.91 6.98
CA LEU A 161 0.56 9.55 8.23
C LEU A 161 0.39 10.67 9.27
N CYS A 162 0.74 11.90 8.92
CA CYS A 162 0.60 13.05 9.82
C CYS A 162 -0.84 13.23 10.29
N HIS A 163 -1.81 13.22 9.36
CA HIS A 163 -3.23 13.34 9.67
C HIS A 163 -3.70 12.21 10.60
N SER A 164 -3.32 10.97 10.30
CA SER A 164 -3.73 9.80 11.08
C SER A 164 -3.16 9.79 12.50
N LEU A 165 -2.05 10.47 12.73
CA LEU A 165 -1.44 10.67 14.06
C LEU A 165 -1.99 11.90 14.78
N GLY A 166 -2.92 12.64 14.19
CA GLY A 166 -3.60 13.77 14.79
C GLY A 166 -3.01 15.14 14.43
N ALA A 167 -2.11 15.21 13.45
CA ALA A 167 -1.61 16.48 12.96
C ALA A 167 -2.62 17.15 12.01
N SER A 168 -2.64 18.48 12.01
CA SER A 168 -3.35 19.27 11.00
C SER A 168 -2.61 19.20 9.66
N VAL A 169 -3.34 18.97 8.57
CA VAL A 169 -2.82 19.03 7.21
C VAL A 169 -3.62 20.08 6.47
N GLU A 170 -2.94 21.09 5.98
CA GLU A 170 -3.57 22.23 5.28
C GLU A 170 -3.02 22.33 3.86
N ARG A 171 -3.84 22.83 2.96
CA ARG A 171 -3.41 23.13 1.60
C ARG A 171 -2.63 24.45 1.62
N ALA A 172 -1.43 24.45 1.05
CA ALA A 172 -0.72 25.71 0.83
C ALA A 172 -1.50 26.59 -0.16
N GLU A 173 -1.62 27.89 0.16
CA GLU A 173 -2.22 28.89 -0.70
C GLU A 173 -1.35 29.18 -1.93
#